data_aa23d66f2faf212566e16a1c78c973d8
#
_entry.id   aa23d66f2faf212566e16a1c78c973d8
#
_cell.length_a   1.000
_cell.length_b   1.000
_cell.length_c   1.000
_cell.angle_alpha   90.00
_cell.angle_beta   90.00
_cell.angle_gamma   90.00
#
_symmetry.space_group_name_H-M   'P 1'
#
loop_
_entity.id
_entity.type
_entity.pdbx_description
1 polymer ?
#
loop_
_entity_poly.entity_id
_entity_poly.type
_entity_poly.pdbx_seq_one_letter_code
_entity_poly.pdbx_strand_id
1 'polypeptide(L)'
;MTNKVEELKSASRRNFLKLTASGGFTAAMVAGAAGMLWSSEAVAQTQQEEREREKAADHVMTVATAYVLGASRSYPIMQLDFKENVQNATNGKIYVKLAPGGQLGAGGALAQAVQTGTIQCAQHSLSNFAPFAPAVDLINMPYLCGSNQRFTNMVSSSTWAENVHPKVEAAGFKALYYVNIDPRVVAIRKGGDKVITPGDLAGVKFRVPGSKMLQQYYRMVHKRNSTFCPNV
;
A
#
# COMPACT_ATOMS: atom_id res chain seq x y z
N MET A 1 -35.55 11.70 15.03
CA MET A 1 -34.21 12.12 14.56
C MET A 1 -33.06 11.62 15.43
N THR A 2 -33.25 11.33 16.68
CA THR A 2 -32.26 10.85 17.67
C THR A 2 -31.69 9.47 17.34
N ASN A 3 -32.47 8.53 16.83
CA ASN A 3 -32.03 7.15 16.55
C ASN A 3 -30.97 7.04 15.47
N LYS A 4 -31.07 7.85 14.42
CA LYS A 4 -30.13 7.81 13.28
C LYS A 4 -28.74 8.38 13.61
N VAL A 5 -28.69 9.31 14.58
CA VAL A 5 -27.43 9.90 15.07
C VAL A 5 -26.70 8.92 15.98
N GLU A 6 -27.42 8.13 16.78
CA GLU A 6 -26.82 7.07 17.61
C GLU A 6 -26.32 5.89 16.77
N GLU A 7 -27.03 5.52 15.73
CA GLU A 7 -26.63 4.48 14.80
C GLU A 7 -25.35 4.88 14.03
N LEU A 8 -25.26 6.13 13.57
CA LEU A 8 -24.06 6.67 12.92
C LEU A 8 -22.88 6.78 13.91
N LYS A 9 -23.12 7.13 15.17
CA LYS A 9 -22.09 7.14 16.21
C LYS A 9 -21.59 5.73 16.53
N SER A 10 -22.47 4.74 16.59
CA SER A 10 -22.09 3.36 16.85
C SER A 10 -21.33 2.71 15.69
N ALA A 11 -21.71 3.00 14.44
CA ALA A 11 -20.99 2.57 13.25
C ALA A 11 -19.60 3.21 13.15
N SER A 12 -19.50 4.50 13.43
CA SER A 12 -18.22 5.22 13.48
C SER A 12 -17.28 4.68 14.56
N ARG A 13 -17.82 4.37 15.75
CA ARG A 13 -17.06 3.75 16.85
C ARG A 13 -16.54 2.38 16.48
N ARG A 14 -17.39 1.53 15.89
CA ARG A 14 -17.01 0.17 15.47
C ARG A 14 -15.91 0.19 14.41
N ASN A 15 -16.03 1.07 13.43
CA ASN A 15 -15.01 1.23 12.37
C ASN A 15 -13.68 1.78 12.91
N PHE A 16 -13.74 2.71 13.87
CA PHE A 16 -12.54 3.22 14.51
C PHE A 16 -11.84 2.15 15.38
N LEU A 17 -12.60 1.35 16.13
CA LEU A 17 -12.04 0.23 16.92
C LEU A 17 -11.42 -0.84 16.02
N LYS A 18 -12.04 -1.16 14.89
CA LYS A 18 -11.43 -2.06 13.88
C LYS A 18 -10.10 -1.50 13.37
N LEU A 19 -10.02 -0.19 13.14
CA LEU A 19 -8.81 0.48 12.67
C LEU A 19 -7.66 0.38 13.68
N THR A 20 -7.94 0.58 14.96
CA THR A 20 -6.93 0.54 16.03
C THR A 20 -6.48 -0.87 16.36
N ALA A 21 -7.38 -1.82 16.37
CA ALA A 21 -7.08 -3.22 16.64
C ALA A 21 -6.21 -3.87 15.53
N SER A 22 -6.42 -3.45 14.26
CA SER A 22 -5.69 -4.00 13.12
C SER A 22 -4.31 -3.39 12.90
N GLY A 23 -4.02 -2.23 13.50
CA GLY A 23 -2.83 -1.43 13.21
C GLY A 23 -1.69 -1.49 14.23
N GLY A 24 -1.84 -2.21 15.32
CA GLY A 24 -0.81 -2.23 16.39
C GLY A 24 -0.58 -0.86 17.05
N PHE A 25 -1.53 0.07 16.94
CA PHE A 25 -1.46 1.37 17.59
C PHE A 25 -1.58 1.22 19.09
N THR A 26 -0.70 1.88 19.84
CA THR A 26 -0.85 1.98 21.29
C THR A 26 -2.06 2.86 21.63
N ALA A 27 -2.75 2.56 22.73
CA ALA A 27 -3.90 3.34 23.20
C ALA A 27 -3.61 4.86 23.33
N ALA A 28 -2.35 5.23 23.59
CA ALA A 28 -1.90 6.61 23.67
C ALA A 28 -1.92 7.36 22.33
N MET A 29 -1.60 6.69 21.21
CA MET A 29 -1.66 7.31 19.87
C MET A 29 -3.11 7.56 19.43
N VAL A 30 -4.02 6.68 19.82
CA VAL A 30 -5.44 6.77 19.50
C VAL A 30 -6.11 7.94 20.24
N ALA A 31 -5.79 8.13 21.51
CA ALA A 31 -6.33 9.23 22.32
C ALA A 31 -5.87 10.61 21.83
N GLY A 32 -4.61 10.72 21.35
CA GLY A 32 -4.06 11.98 20.84
C GLY A 32 -4.58 12.41 19.48
N ALA A 33 -4.92 11.46 18.61
CA ALA A 33 -5.33 11.76 17.23
C ALA A 33 -6.82 12.14 17.07
N ALA A 34 -7.68 11.73 17.99
CA ALA A 34 -9.13 11.84 17.81
C ALA A 34 -9.82 12.81 18.77
N GLY A 35 -9.15 13.33 19.80
CA GLY A 35 -9.78 14.20 20.81
C GLY A 35 -10.98 13.57 21.54
N MET A 36 -11.19 12.25 21.43
CA MET A 36 -12.27 11.51 22.05
C MET A 36 -11.73 10.67 23.18
N LEU A 37 -12.32 10.82 24.36
CA LEU A 37 -12.14 9.94 25.52
C LEU A 37 -12.77 8.57 25.21
N TRP A 38 -12.00 7.68 24.62
CA TRP A 38 -12.37 6.27 24.47
C TRP A 38 -12.01 5.56 25.77
N SER A 39 -12.92 4.78 26.32
CA SER A 39 -12.60 4.02 27.52
C SER A 39 -11.49 3.01 27.21
N SER A 40 -10.49 2.94 28.06
CA SER A 40 -9.41 1.95 27.98
C SER A 40 -9.92 0.51 27.87
N GLU A 41 -11.08 0.25 28.47
CA GLU A 41 -11.78 -1.04 28.45
C GLU A 41 -12.25 -1.43 27.03
N ALA A 42 -12.85 -0.51 26.26
CA ALA A 42 -13.31 -0.81 24.89
C ALA A 42 -12.13 -1.15 23.95
N VAL A 43 -11.00 -0.48 24.13
CA VAL A 43 -9.78 -0.77 23.36
C VAL A 43 -9.20 -2.13 23.75
N ALA A 44 -9.15 -2.43 25.04
CA ALA A 44 -8.66 -3.71 25.56
C ALA A 44 -9.54 -4.88 25.09
N GLN A 45 -10.87 -4.72 25.15
CA GLN A 45 -11.82 -5.73 24.69
C GLN A 45 -11.63 -6.04 23.19
N THR A 46 -11.50 -5.02 22.35
CA THR A 46 -11.28 -5.21 20.91
C THR A 46 -9.93 -5.91 20.62
N GLN A 47 -8.89 -5.58 21.38
CA GLN A 47 -7.60 -6.26 21.25
C GLN A 47 -7.67 -7.72 21.68
N GLN A 48 -8.45 -8.03 22.70
CA GLN A 48 -8.67 -9.39 23.15
C GLN A 48 -9.43 -10.20 22.10
N GLU A 49 -10.51 -9.67 21.53
CA GLU A 49 -11.26 -10.30 20.44
C GLU A 49 -10.38 -10.59 19.22
N GLU A 50 -9.51 -9.67 18.83
CA GLU A 50 -8.58 -9.88 17.71
C GLU A 50 -7.55 -10.97 18.03
N ARG A 51 -7.04 -11.04 19.27
CA ARG A 51 -6.13 -12.12 19.71
C ARG A 51 -6.83 -13.49 19.72
N GLU A 52 -8.07 -13.54 20.10
CA GLU A 52 -8.86 -14.77 20.11
C GLU A 52 -9.11 -15.26 18.68
N ARG A 53 -9.43 -14.34 17.76
CA ARG A 53 -9.56 -14.66 16.32
C ARG A 53 -8.24 -15.16 15.73
N GLU A 54 -7.11 -14.52 16.08
CA GLU A 54 -5.78 -14.96 15.63
C GLU A 54 -5.45 -16.38 16.11
N LYS A 55 -5.80 -16.68 17.38
CA LYS A 55 -5.57 -18.02 17.98
C LYS A 55 -6.52 -19.10 17.42
N ALA A 56 -7.74 -18.73 17.06
CA ALA A 56 -8.74 -19.66 16.54
C ALA A 56 -8.54 -19.99 15.07
N ALA A 57 -7.72 -19.22 14.35
CA ALA A 57 -7.48 -19.42 12.92
C ALA A 57 -6.49 -20.56 12.67
N ASP A 58 -6.73 -21.32 11.62
CA ASP A 58 -5.82 -22.39 11.15
C ASP A 58 -4.52 -21.81 10.59
N HIS A 59 -4.59 -20.59 9.98
CA HIS A 59 -3.47 -19.91 9.37
C HIS A 59 -3.47 -18.42 9.68
N VAL A 60 -2.29 -17.85 9.90
CA VAL A 60 -2.08 -16.42 10.04
C VAL A 60 -1.38 -15.89 8.80
N MET A 61 -2.04 -14.95 8.09
CA MET A 61 -1.47 -14.28 6.93
C MET A 61 -1.06 -12.86 7.29
N THR A 62 0.24 -12.61 7.38
CA THR A 62 0.79 -11.28 7.60
C THR A 62 0.77 -10.48 6.31
N VAL A 63 0.10 -9.34 6.31
CA VAL A 63 0.02 -8.40 5.17
C VAL A 63 0.74 -7.12 5.55
N ALA A 64 1.91 -6.92 4.97
CA ALA A 64 2.75 -5.76 5.24
C ALA A 64 2.59 -4.67 4.17
N THR A 65 2.67 -3.41 4.60
CA THR A 65 2.62 -2.27 3.70
C THR A 65 3.36 -1.07 4.27
N ALA A 66 3.97 -0.27 3.39
CA ALA A 66 4.55 1.01 3.76
C ALA A 66 3.49 2.10 3.96
N TYR A 67 2.26 1.87 3.49
CA TYR A 67 1.16 2.83 3.62
C TYR A 67 0.54 2.76 5.02
N VAL A 68 0.19 3.94 5.56
CA VAL A 68 -0.53 4.02 6.84
C VAL A 68 -2.02 3.76 6.62
N LEU A 69 -2.66 3.13 7.60
CA LEU A 69 -4.11 2.89 7.57
C LEU A 69 -4.85 4.22 7.72
N GLY A 70 -5.82 4.45 6.85
CA GLY A 70 -6.73 5.60 6.97
C GLY A 70 -6.10 6.97 6.72
N ALA A 71 -4.89 7.06 6.17
CA ALA A 71 -4.17 8.32 5.97
C ALA A 71 -4.85 9.29 4.99
N SER A 72 -5.67 8.80 4.06
CA SER A 72 -6.51 9.64 3.21
C SER A 72 -7.65 8.83 2.57
N ARG A 73 -8.69 9.54 2.07
CA ARG A 73 -9.77 8.91 1.28
C ARG A 73 -9.27 8.29 -0.03
N SER A 74 -8.12 8.73 -0.52
CA SER A 74 -7.49 8.21 -1.75
C SER A 74 -6.53 7.07 -1.49
N TYR A 75 -6.11 6.87 -0.24
CA TYR A 75 -5.23 5.77 0.13
C TYR A 75 -6.04 4.56 0.57
N PRO A 76 -5.64 3.39 0.15
CA PRO A 76 -6.50 2.22 0.18
C PRO A 76 -6.82 1.79 1.60
N ILE A 77 -7.97 2.20 2.07
CA ILE A 77 -8.74 1.56 3.13
C ILE A 77 -8.93 0.06 2.82
N MET A 78 -8.62 -0.34 1.60
CA MET A 78 -8.72 -1.71 1.10
C MET A 78 -7.95 -2.75 1.94
N GLN A 79 -6.98 -2.35 2.76
CA GLN A 79 -6.33 -3.29 3.68
C GLN A 79 -7.31 -3.84 4.72
N LEU A 80 -8.19 -3.00 5.23
CA LEU A 80 -9.24 -3.43 6.17
C LEU A 80 -10.31 -4.25 5.47
N ASP A 81 -10.75 -3.82 4.29
CA ASP A 81 -11.70 -4.55 3.48
C ASP A 81 -11.13 -5.90 3.06
N PHE A 82 -9.85 -5.94 2.66
CA PHE A 82 -9.14 -7.17 2.35
C PHE A 82 -9.11 -8.13 3.55
N LYS A 83 -8.72 -7.61 4.73
CA LYS A 83 -8.76 -8.40 5.98
C LYS A 83 -10.13 -8.97 6.23
N GLU A 84 -11.16 -8.13 6.23
CA GLU A 84 -12.54 -8.55 6.52
C GLU A 84 -13.04 -9.57 5.50
N ASN A 85 -12.81 -9.31 4.21
CA ASN A 85 -13.25 -10.20 3.14
C ASN A 85 -12.56 -11.58 3.21
N VAL A 86 -11.26 -11.63 3.44
CA VAL A 86 -10.54 -12.90 3.58
C VAL A 86 -11.03 -13.68 4.80
N GLN A 87 -11.17 -13.02 5.95
CA GLN A 87 -11.63 -13.66 7.17
C GLN A 87 -13.08 -14.18 7.01
N ASN A 88 -13.97 -13.43 6.37
CA ASN A 88 -15.34 -13.84 6.09
C ASN A 88 -15.40 -14.99 5.07
N ALA A 89 -14.67 -14.87 3.96
CA ALA A 89 -14.67 -15.90 2.90
C ALA A 89 -14.09 -17.23 3.38
N THR A 90 -13.22 -17.22 4.37
CA THR A 90 -12.62 -18.43 4.95
C THR A 90 -13.29 -18.90 6.23
N ASN A 91 -14.40 -18.27 6.63
CA ASN A 91 -15.06 -18.52 7.92
C ASN A 91 -14.10 -18.46 9.11
N GLY A 92 -13.17 -17.51 9.10
CA GLY A 92 -12.18 -17.30 10.15
C GLY A 92 -10.97 -18.25 10.11
N LYS A 93 -10.89 -19.19 9.17
CA LYS A 93 -9.74 -20.12 9.06
C LYS A 93 -8.43 -19.41 8.74
N ILE A 94 -8.49 -18.29 8.01
CA ILE A 94 -7.34 -17.42 7.77
C ILE A 94 -7.53 -16.13 8.55
N TYR A 95 -6.63 -15.86 9.49
CA TYR A 95 -6.56 -14.57 10.17
C TYR A 95 -5.58 -13.66 9.43
N VAL A 96 -6.02 -12.45 9.05
CA VAL A 96 -5.17 -11.46 8.39
C VAL A 96 -4.58 -10.49 9.41
N LYS A 97 -3.26 -10.58 9.59
CA LYS A 97 -2.49 -9.68 10.45
C LYS A 97 -1.92 -8.52 9.63
N LEU A 98 -2.43 -7.33 9.84
CA LEU A 98 -1.95 -6.13 9.13
C LEU A 98 -0.73 -5.54 9.82
N ALA A 99 0.31 -5.24 9.05
CA ALA A 99 1.51 -4.52 9.46
C ALA A 99 1.70 -3.26 8.58
N PRO A 100 0.95 -2.18 8.88
CA PRO A 100 0.96 -0.94 8.10
C PRO A 100 2.14 -0.03 8.45
N GLY A 101 2.28 1.09 7.72
CA GLY A 101 3.20 2.19 8.06
C GLY A 101 4.68 1.80 8.01
N GLY A 102 5.04 0.75 7.27
CA GLY A 102 6.43 0.33 7.12
C GLY A 102 7.00 -0.44 8.31
N GLN A 103 6.16 -0.97 9.20
CA GLN A 103 6.61 -1.74 10.38
C GLN A 103 7.54 -2.91 10.04
N LEU A 104 7.32 -3.55 8.89
CA LEU A 104 8.11 -4.68 8.39
C LEU A 104 8.98 -4.30 7.16
N GLY A 105 9.23 -3.01 6.98
CA GLY A 105 10.02 -2.49 5.88
C GLY A 105 9.20 -1.75 4.82
N ALA A 106 9.87 -1.30 3.75
CA ALA A 106 9.25 -0.54 2.67
C ALA A 106 9.89 -0.86 1.32
N GLY A 107 9.20 -0.49 0.24
CA GLY A 107 9.74 -0.61 -1.10
C GLY A 107 10.10 -2.05 -1.49
N GLY A 108 11.28 -2.24 -2.07
CA GLY A 108 11.77 -3.55 -2.52
C GLY A 108 12.00 -4.55 -1.38
N ALA A 109 12.27 -4.08 -0.17
CA ALA A 109 12.46 -4.96 0.99
C ALA A 109 11.20 -5.77 1.32
N LEU A 110 9.99 -5.19 1.13
CA LEU A 110 8.74 -5.94 1.28
C LEU A 110 8.58 -7.03 0.22
N ALA A 111 8.94 -6.75 -1.03
CA ALA A 111 8.90 -7.76 -2.09
C ALA A 111 9.89 -8.90 -1.76
N GLN A 112 11.10 -8.58 -1.33
CA GLN A 112 12.08 -9.58 -0.92
C GLN A 112 11.58 -10.42 0.27
N ALA A 113 10.94 -9.80 1.26
CA ALA A 113 10.39 -10.52 2.42
C ALA A 113 9.27 -11.51 2.03
N VAL A 114 8.44 -11.17 1.03
CA VAL A 114 7.46 -12.11 0.46
C VAL A 114 8.17 -13.25 -0.29
N GLN A 115 9.16 -12.92 -1.13
CA GLN A 115 9.90 -13.90 -1.92
C GLN A 115 10.62 -14.94 -1.04
N THR A 116 11.17 -14.49 0.09
CA THR A 116 11.85 -15.38 1.07
C THR A 116 10.87 -16.07 2.02
N GLY A 117 9.58 -15.80 1.94
CA GLY A 117 8.56 -16.37 2.82
C GLY A 117 8.54 -15.81 4.25
N THR A 118 9.31 -14.74 4.52
CA THR A 118 9.32 -14.08 5.84
C THR A 118 7.96 -13.47 6.18
N ILE A 119 7.25 -12.96 5.18
CA ILE A 119 5.86 -12.52 5.24
C ILE A 119 5.06 -13.16 4.11
N GLN A 120 3.76 -13.35 4.32
CA GLN A 120 2.92 -14.05 3.34
C GLN A 120 2.42 -13.12 2.24
N CYS A 121 2.20 -11.85 2.56
CA CYS A 121 1.63 -10.88 1.61
C CYS A 121 2.19 -9.47 1.84
N ALA A 122 2.36 -8.72 0.76
CA ALA A 122 2.72 -7.31 0.84
C ALA A 122 1.93 -6.47 -0.17
N GLN A 123 1.56 -5.27 0.26
CA GLN A 123 0.99 -4.26 -0.61
C GLN A 123 2.01 -3.13 -0.82
N HIS A 124 2.45 -2.93 -2.05
CA HIS A 124 3.39 -1.88 -2.40
C HIS A 124 3.25 -1.45 -3.85
N SER A 125 3.93 -0.37 -4.23
CA SER A 125 3.95 0.11 -5.61
C SER A 125 4.57 -0.93 -6.55
N LEU A 126 3.97 -1.16 -7.70
CA LEU A 126 4.51 -2.03 -8.76
C LEU A 126 5.92 -1.58 -9.21
N SER A 127 6.25 -0.30 -9.12
CA SER A 127 7.59 0.21 -9.41
C SER A 127 8.67 -0.37 -8.49
N ASN A 128 8.33 -0.68 -7.24
CA ASN A 128 9.24 -1.33 -6.28
C ASN A 128 9.34 -2.84 -6.53
N PHE A 129 8.37 -3.40 -7.22
CA PHE A 129 8.32 -4.81 -7.58
C PHE A 129 9.07 -5.13 -8.89
N ALA A 130 9.26 -4.13 -9.75
CA ALA A 130 9.90 -4.27 -11.06
C ALA A 130 11.29 -4.95 -11.05
N PRO A 131 12.16 -4.78 -10.02
CA PRO A 131 13.43 -5.51 -9.96
C PRO A 131 13.29 -7.04 -9.87
N PHE A 132 12.20 -7.53 -9.31
CA PHE A 132 11.92 -8.96 -9.10
C PHE A 132 11.19 -9.57 -10.30
N ALA A 133 10.23 -8.83 -10.86
CA ALA A 133 9.45 -9.22 -12.03
C ALA A 133 9.41 -8.07 -13.06
N PRO A 134 10.42 -7.95 -13.93
CA PRO A 134 10.55 -6.80 -14.85
C PRO A 134 9.36 -6.57 -15.78
N ALA A 135 8.54 -7.60 -16.03
CA ALA A 135 7.36 -7.48 -16.87
C ALA A 135 6.34 -6.46 -16.33
N VAL A 136 6.27 -6.26 -15.00
CA VAL A 136 5.36 -5.27 -14.40
C VAL A 136 5.85 -3.84 -14.61
N ASP A 137 7.09 -3.64 -15.01
CA ASP A 137 7.67 -2.30 -15.20
C ASP A 137 7.06 -1.54 -16.38
N LEU A 138 6.37 -2.26 -17.26
CA LEU A 138 5.63 -1.67 -18.39
C LEU A 138 4.65 -0.57 -17.94
N ILE A 139 4.03 -0.71 -16.78
CA ILE A 139 3.10 0.31 -16.27
C ILE A 139 3.77 1.66 -15.96
N ASN A 140 5.08 1.66 -15.78
CA ASN A 140 5.86 2.85 -15.50
C ASN A 140 6.31 3.59 -16.77
N MET A 141 5.94 3.06 -17.96
CA MET A 141 6.18 3.76 -19.21
C MET A 141 5.41 5.08 -19.23
N PRO A 142 6.10 6.19 -19.45
CA PRO A 142 5.45 7.50 -19.50
C PRO A 142 4.29 7.51 -20.50
N TYR A 143 3.18 8.11 -20.12
CA TYR A 143 1.95 8.28 -20.91
C TYR A 143 1.20 6.98 -21.29
N LEU A 144 1.71 5.79 -20.97
CA LEU A 144 1.00 4.54 -21.25
C LEU A 144 -0.32 4.47 -20.50
N CYS A 145 -0.29 4.73 -19.19
CA CYS A 145 -1.47 4.76 -18.31
C CYS A 145 -1.86 6.22 -18.03
N GLY A 146 -2.33 6.94 -19.04
CA GLY A 146 -2.68 8.36 -18.92
C GLY A 146 -3.96 8.64 -18.12
N SER A 147 -4.67 7.60 -17.66
CA SER A 147 -5.85 7.74 -16.80
C SER A 147 -6.06 6.48 -15.97
N ASN A 148 -6.85 6.62 -14.88
CA ASN A 148 -7.23 5.51 -14.01
C ASN A 148 -7.97 4.41 -14.79
N GLN A 149 -8.82 4.79 -15.73
CA GLN A 149 -9.55 3.82 -16.57
C GLN A 149 -8.61 3.02 -17.46
N ARG A 150 -7.60 3.66 -18.07
CA ARG A 150 -6.60 2.95 -18.88
C ARG A 150 -5.78 1.98 -18.06
N PHE A 151 -5.38 2.37 -16.86
CA PHE A 151 -4.70 1.46 -15.94
C PHE A 151 -5.57 0.24 -15.61
N THR A 152 -6.81 0.46 -15.20
CA THR A 152 -7.76 -0.61 -14.87
C THR A 152 -7.96 -1.54 -16.07
N ASN A 153 -8.22 -0.99 -17.25
CA ASN A 153 -8.40 -1.78 -18.47
C ASN A 153 -7.16 -2.63 -18.79
N MET A 154 -5.96 -2.06 -18.62
CA MET A 154 -4.71 -2.76 -18.88
C MET A 154 -4.51 -3.95 -17.93
N VAL A 155 -4.59 -3.73 -16.61
CA VAL A 155 -4.33 -4.79 -15.63
C VAL A 155 -5.43 -5.84 -15.57
N SER A 156 -6.63 -5.53 -16.07
CA SER A 156 -7.77 -6.45 -16.17
C SER A 156 -7.85 -7.17 -17.53
N SER A 157 -6.94 -6.87 -18.47
CA SER A 157 -6.98 -7.46 -19.81
C SER A 157 -6.45 -8.89 -19.79
N SER A 158 -6.95 -9.72 -20.73
CA SER A 158 -6.39 -11.06 -20.99
C SER A 158 -4.91 -10.99 -21.37
N THR A 159 -4.52 -9.98 -22.15
CA THR A 159 -3.12 -9.74 -22.54
C THR A 159 -2.22 -9.57 -21.31
N TRP A 160 -2.66 -8.82 -20.30
CA TRP A 160 -1.91 -8.67 -19.04
C TRP A 160 -1.84 -10.01 -18.29
N ALA A 161 -2.96 -10.71 -18.17
CA ALA A 161 -3.02 -11.99 -17.49
C ALA A 161 -2.12 -13.05 -18.15
N GLU A 162 -2.08 -13.10 -19.48
CA GLU A 162 -1.30 -14.08 -20.24
C GLU A 162 0.19 -13.76 -20.31
N ASN A 163 0.59 -12.47 -20.32
CA ASN A 163 1.97 -12.08 -20.57
C ASN A 163 2.71 -11.57 -19.33
N VAL A 164 2.00 -11.10 -18.30
CA VAL A 164 2.61 -10.54 -17.09
C VAL A 164 2.49 -11.50 -15.91
N HIS A 165 1.30 -12.06 -15.63
CA HIS A 165 1.12 -12.93 -14.48
C HIS A 165 2.04 -14.15 -14.47
N PRO A 166 2.26 -14.89 -15.58
CA PRO A 166 3.17 -16.03 -15.58
C PRO A 166 4.62 -15.63 -15.24
N LYS A 167 5.05 -14.43 -15.63
CA LYS A 167 6.40 -13.93 -15.29
C LYS A 167 6.51 -13.50 -13.82
N VAL A 168 5.40 -13.02 -13.25
CA VAL A 168 5.29 -12.73 -11.81
C VAL A 168 5.34 -14.04 -11.02
N GLU A 169 4.62 -15.06 -11.46
CA GLU A 169 4.60 -16.37 -10.84
C GLU A 169 5.95 -17.08 -10.95
N ALA A 170 6.62 -16.98 -12.09
CA ALA A 170 7.99 -17.49 -12.27
C ALA A 170 9.02 -16.82 -11.36
N ALA A 171 8.76 -15.58 -10.92
CA ALA A 171 9.57 -14.87 -9.94
C ALA A 171 9.22 -15.22 -8.48
N GLY A 172 8.31 -16.17 -8.26
CA GLY A 172 7.92 -16.65 -6.92
C GLY A 172 6.81 -15.83 -6.26
N PHE A 173 5.98 -15.13 -7.03
CA PHE A 173 4.92 -14.28 -6.49
C PHE A 173 3.56 -14.62 -7.11
N LYS A 174 2.49 -14.33 -6.38
CA LYS A 174 1.12 -14.33 -6.87
C LYS A 174 0.50 -12.95 -6.71
N ALA A 175 0.10 -12.33 -7.80
CA ALA A 175 -0.68 -11.09 -7.76
C ALA A 175 -2.12 -11.42 -7.32
N LEU A 176 -2.57 -10.83 -6.19
CA LEU A 176 -3.91 -11.05 -5.66
C LEU A 176 -4.88 -9.98 -6.17
N TYR A 177 -4.47 -8.73 -6.20
CA TYR A 177 -5.28 -7.61 -6.68
C TYR A 177 -4.40 -6.41 -7.05
N TYR A 178 -4.95 -5.50 -7.81
CA TYR A 178 -4.34 -4.23 -8.16
C TYR A 178 -5.14 -3.09 -7.56
N VAL A 179 -4.43 -2.12 -6.98
CA VAL A 179 -5.03 -0.89 -6.45
C VAL A 179 -4.63 0.26 -7.34
N ASN A 180 -5.61 1.00 -7.81
CA ASN A 180 -5.37 2.22 -8.55
C ASN A 180 -5.24 3.40 -7.58
N ILE A 181 -4.08 4.02 -7.61
CA ILE A 181 -3.78 5.26 -6.87
C ILE A 181 -3.39 6.26 -7.94
N ASP A 182 -4.09 7.29 -8.15
CA ASP A 182 -3.87 8.36 -9.12
C ASP A 182 -2.50 8.44 -9.84
N PRO A 183 -2.41 9.15 -10.97
CA PRO A 183 -1.16 9.30 -11.72
C PRO A 183 0.00 9.82 -10.87
N ARG A 184 1.20 9.38 -11.20
CA ARG A 184 2.42 9.85 -10.55
C ARG A 184 2.64 11.34 -10.82
N VAL A 185 2.95 12.08 -9.78
CA VAL A 185 3.30 13.49 -9.84
C VAL A 185 4.75 13.70 -9.41
N VAL A 186 5.36 14.79 -9.86
CA VAL A 186 6.65 15.28 -9.38
C VAL A 186 6.39 16.27 -8.26
N ALA A 187 6.87 15.96 -7.06
CA ALA A 187 6.79 16.86 -5.91
C ALA A 187 8.12 17.59 -5.71
N ILE A 188 8.05 18.90 -5.54
CA ILE A 188 9.20 19.77 -5.30
C ILE A 188 9.10 20.34 -3.89
N ARG A 189 10.23 20.43 -3.21
CA ARG A 189 10.30 21.04 -1.87
C ARG A 189 9.81 22.49 -1.90
N LYS A 190 9.04 22.91 -0.90
CA LYS A 190 8.63 24.32 -0.72
C LYS A 190 9.87 25.21 -0.66
N GLY A 191 9.88 26.29 -1.47
CA GLY A 191 11.04 27.18 -1.60
C GLY A 191 12.13 26.68 -2.56
N GLY A 192 11.91 25.58 -3.28
CA GLY A 192 12.74 25.16 -4.41
C GLY A 192 12.44 25.99 -5.68
N ASP A 193 13.34 25.90 -6.64
CA ASP A 193 13.18 26.59 -7.92
C ASP A 193 11.91 26.15 -8.64
N LYS A 194 11.32 27.10 -9.36
CA LYS A 194 10.13 26.80 -10.15
C LYS A 194 10.49 25.92 -11.34
N VAL A 195 9.92 24.74 -11.42
CA VAL A 195 10.08 23.81 -12.54
C VAL A 195 8.92 23.96 -13.49
N ILE A 196 9.18 24.40 -14.71
CA ILE A 196 8.21 24.57 -15.78
C ILE A 196 8.56 23.67 -16.96
N THR A 197 9.83 23.53 -17.26
CA THR A 197 10.34 22.74 -18.37
C THR A 197 11.16 21.56 -17.86
N PRO A 198 11.33 20.51 -18.66
CA PRO A 198 12.25 19.41 -18.32
C PRO A 198 13.69 19.87 -18.02
N GLY A 199 14.12 20.98 -18.66
CA GLY A 199 15.45 21.55 -18.45
C GLY A 199 15.68 22.07 -17.03
N ASP A 200 14.63 22.54 -16.36
CA ASP A 200 14.69 23.07 -15.00
C ASP A 200 14.93 21.95 -13.96
N LEU A 201 14.83 20.70 -14.36
CA LEU A 201 15.17 19.54 -13.55
C LEU A 201 16.67 19.20 -13.57
N ALA A 202 17.47 19.87 -14.40
CA ALA A 202 18.91 19.60 -14.51
C ALA A 202 19.59 19.85 -13.16
N GLY A 203 20.37 18.87 -12.69
CA GLY A 203 21.07 18.95 -11.40
C GLY A 203 20.21 18.73 -10.15
N VAL A 204 18.89 18.59 -10.28
CA VAL A 204 18.00 18.28 -9.15
C VAL A 204 18.14 16.82 -8.75
N LYS A 205 18.36 16.53 -7.46
CA LYS A 205 18.36 15.16 -6.94
C LYS A 205 16.94 14.62 -6.87
N PHE A 206 16.70 13.51 -7.54
CA PHE A 206 15.41 12.82 -7.52
C PHE A 206 15.49 11.48 -6.79
N ARG A 207 14.54 11.23 -5.93
CA ARG A 207 14.26 9.87 -5.45
C ARG A 207 13.35 9.17 -6.46
N VAL A 208 13.82 8.06 -7.02
CA VAL A 208 13.08 7.23 -7.97
C VAL A 208 13.00 5.81 -7.43
N PRO A 209 11.88 5.10 -7.57
CA PRO A 209 11.77 3.70 -7.17
C PRO A 209 12.64 2.80 -8.07
N GLY A 210 12.75 1.50 -7.73
CA GLY A 210 13.59 0.52 -8.41
C GLY A 210 13.25 0.20 -9.88
N SER A 211 12.28 0.90 -10.48
CA SER A 211 11.89 0.77 -11.89
C SER A 211 12.99 1.24 -12.84
N LYS A 212 13.48 0.35 -13.68
CA LYS A 212 14.45 0.68 -14.75
C LYS A 212 13.85 1.65 -15.77
N MET A 213 12.56 1.52 -16.06
CA MET A 213 11.82 2.38 -16.99
C MET A 213 11.80 3.83 -16.48
N LEU A 214 11.43 4.05 -15.22
CA LEU A 214 11.44 5.38 -14.61
C LEU A 214 12.86 5.96 -14.51
N GLN A 215 13.84 5.13 -14.16
CA GLN A 215 15.24 5.56 -14.11
C GLN A 215 15.71 6.06 -15.46
N GLN A 216 15.42 5.31 -16.53
CA GLN A 216 15.77 5.69 -17.89
C GLN A 216 15.05 6.98 -18.33
N TYR A 217 13.76 7.09 -18.05
CA TYR A 217 12.98 8.29 -18.33
C TYR A 217 13.59 9.53 -17.68
N TYR A 218 13.86 9.48 -16.37
CA TYR A 218 14.45 10.62 -15.68
C TYR A 218 15.87 10.92 -16.14
N ARG A 219 16.68 9.94 -16.52
CA ARG A 219 17.99 10.18 -17.16
C ARG A 219 17.88 10.94 -18.48
N MET A 220 16.89 10.64 -19.30
CA MET A 220 16.66 11.34 -20.57
C MET A 220 16.18 12.79 -20.34
N VAL A 221 15.30 13.00 -19.37
CA VAL A 221 14.76 14.33 -19.01
C VAL A 221 15.83 15.20 -18.35
N HIS A 222 16.72 14.60 -17.57
CA HIS A 222 17.78 15.27 -16.80
C HIS A 222 19.07 15.49 -17.58
N LYS A 223 19.11 15.83 -18.80
CA LYS A 223 20.32 16.04 -19.57
C LYS A 223 21.52 16.45 -18.71
N ARG A 224 22.46 15.50 -18.48
CA ARG A 224 23.80 15.60 -17.88
C ARG A 224 23.85 15.86 -16.36
N ASN A 225 24.47 14.94 -15.65
CA ASN A 225 24.99 15.03 -14.28
C ASN A 225 24.01 15.00 -13.10
N SER A 226 22.93 14.24 -13.15
CA SER A 226 22.21 13.91 -11.92
C SER A 226 22.88 12.74 -11.23
N THR A 227 23.39 12.94 -10.05
CA THR A 227 23.76 11.87 -9.12
C THR A 227 22.49 11.13 -8.76
N PHE A 228 22.31 9.99 -9.37
CA PHE A 228 21.18 9.11 -9.14
C PHE A 228 21.36 8.48 -7.76
N CYS A 229 20.50 8.76 -6.80
CA CYS A 229 20.43 8.01 -5.56
C CYS A 229 19.53 6.77 -5.78
N PRO A 230 20.08 5.58 -5.94
CA PRO A 230 19.27 4.36 -5.83
C PRO A 230 18.84 4.23 -4.37
N ASN A 231 17.58 3.97 -4.18
CA ASN A 231 16.90 3.59 -2.94
C ASN A 231 17.74 3.61 -1.65
N VAL A 232 17.40 4.51 -0.75
CA VAL A 232 17.54 4.28 0.68
C VAL A 232 16.21 3.80 1.21
#